data_2561dfaa3adffce8fb93702009628310
#
_entry.id   2561dfaa3adffce8fb93702009628310
#
_cell.length_a   1.000
_cell.length_b   1.000
_cell.length_c   1.000
_cell.angle_alpha   90.00
_cell.angle_beta   90.00
_cell.angle_gamma   90.00
#
_symmetry.space_group_name_H-M   'P 1'
#
loop_
_entity.id
_entity.type
_entity.pdbx_description
1 polymer ?
#
loop_
_entity_poly.entity_id
_entity_poly.type
_entity_poly.pdbx_seq_one_letter_code
_entity_poly.pdbx_strand_id
1 'polypeptide(L)'
;MYNIVIKLNLILEGLKMKYLHTMIRITNIEESLDFFCNKLGLVEIRRKEVPEGKFTLIFLAAPEDENNAIETRSPEIELTYNWDPENYDKGRNFGHLAFSVKNIYETCQKLMDGGVTINRPPREGRMAFVKSPDNISIELLQQGENLEISEPWASMENIGSW
;
A
#
# COMPACT_ATOMS: atom_id res chain seq x y z
N MET A 1 -35.10 -20.06 -28.75
CA MET A 1 -34.67 -20.18 -27.34
C MET A 1 -33.15 -20.47 -27.18
N TYR A 2 -32.57 -21.38 -27.96
CA TYR A 2 -31.13 -21.73 -27.89
C TYR A 2 -30.17 -20.55 -28.15
N ASN A 3 -30.47 -19.65 -29.08
CA ASN A 3 -29.61 -18.50 -29.43
C ASN A 3 -29.60 -17.39 -28.36
N ILE A 4 -30.59 -17.31 -27.49
CA ILE A 4 -30.66 -16.33 -26.42
C ILE A 4 -29.77 -16.77 -25.24
N VAL A 5 -29.75 -18.07 -24.93
CA VAL A 5 -28.92 -18.64 -23.84
C VAL A 5 -27.45 -18.56 -24.19
N ILE A 6 -27.07 -18.83 -25.46
CA ILE A 6 -25.67 -18.69 -25.92
C ILE A 6 -25.22 -17.20 -25.87
N LYS A 7 -26.11 -16.28 -26.27
CA LYS A 7 -25.80 -14.84 -26.20
C LYS A 7 -25.73 -14.31 -24.76
N LEU A 8 -26.55 -14.83 -23.84
CA LEU A 8 -26.45 -14.52 -22.41
C LEU A 8 -25.15 -15.09 -21.81
N ASN A 9 -24.74 -16.30 -22.17
CA ASN A 9 -23.47 -16.88 -21.68
C ASN A 9 -22.25 -16.13 -22.21
N LEU A 10 -22.27 -15.64 -23.46
CA LEU A 10 -21.20 -14.79 -24.01
C LEU A 10 -21.19 -13.38 -23.40
N ILE A 11 -22.31 -12.87 -22.90
CA ILE A 11 -22.39 -11.60 -22.18
C ILE A 11 -21.96 -11.76 -20.70
N LEU A 12 -22.16 -12.95 -20.13
CA LEU A 12 -21.71 -13.31 -18.77
C LEU A 12 -20.22 -13.73 -18.71
N GLU A 13 -19.60 -14.08 -19.84
CA GLU A 13 -18.14 -14.16 -19.99
C GLU A 13 -17.55 -12.76 -20.27
N GLY A 14 -17.90 -11.77 -19.44
CA GLY A 14 -17.24 -10.46 -19.44
C GLY A 14 -15.73 -10.63 -19.37
N LEU A 15 -14.99 -9.69 -19.91
CA LEU A 15 -13.54 -9.65 -19.84
C LEU A 15 -13.07 -10.06 -18.44
N LYS A 16 -12.51 -11.28 -18.30
CA LYS A 16 -11.94 -11.77 -17.06
C LYS A 16 -10.64 -11.01 -16.83
N MET A 17 -10.75 -9.84 -16.21
CA MET A 17 -9.60 -9.05 -15.77
C MET A 17 -9.34 -9.30 -14.30
N LYS A 18 -8.05 -9.33 -13.94
CA LYS A 18 -7.58 -9.37 -12.56
C LYS A 18 -6.63 -8.20 -12.33
N TYR A 19 -6.86 -7.43 -11.27
CA TYR A 19 -5.87 -6.47 -10.80
C TYR A 19 -4.61 -7.24 -10.35
N LEU A 20 -3.41 -6.77 -10.71
CA LEU A 20 -2.15 -7.39 -10.32
C LEU A 20 -1.43 -6.54 -9.29
N HIS A 21 -0.97 -5.36 -9.66
CA HIS A 21 -0.17 -4.52 -8.78
C HIS A 21 -0.34 -3.02 -9.06
N THR A 22 0.04 -2.23 -8.08
CA THR A 22 0.36 -0.81 -8.25
C THR A 22 1.88 -0.65 -8.25
N MET A 23 2.44 -0.01 -9.28
CA MET A 23 3.86 0.30 -9.32
C MET A 23 4.10 1.70 -8.75
N ILE A 24 5.10 1.82 -7.88
CA ILE A 24 5.63 3.09 -7.38
C ILE A 24 7.15 3.13 -7.54
N ARG A 25 7.69 4.30 -7.85
CA ARG A 25 9.15 4.49 -7.90
C ARG A 25 9.68 4.88 -6.53
N ILE A 26 10.86 4.35 -6.23
CA ILE A 26 11.58 4.63 -5.00
C ILE A 26 12.99 5.12 -5.31
N THR A 27 13.55 5.96 -4.43
CA THR A 27 14.89 6.54 -4.57
C THR A 27 15.94 5.78 -3.77
N ASN A 28 15.53 4.99 -2.76
CA ASN A 28 16.43 4.23 -1.90
C ASN A 28 15.77 2.91 -1.48
N ILE A 29 16.39 1.77 -1.84
CA ILE A 29 15.85 0.44 -1.54
C ILE A 29 15.82 0.18 -0.02
N GLU A 30 16.90 0.50 0.71
CA GLU A 30 17.02 0.19 2.13
C GLU A 30 15.99 0.97 2.96
N GLU A 31 15.86 2.27 2.72
CA GLU A 31 14.88 3.13 3.40
C GLU A 31 13.44 2.72 3.08
N SER A 32 13.17 2.36 1.82
CA SER A 32 11.84 1.92 1.40
C SER A 32 11.47 0.58 2.03
N LEU A 33 12.38 -0.40 2.06
CA LEU A 33 12.13 -1.70 2.69
C LEU A 33 12.03 -1.57 4.21
N ASP A 34 12.82 -0.72 4.84
CA ASP A 34 12.69 -0.43 6.27
C ASP A 34 11.28 0.14 6.57
N PHE A 35 10.80 1.06 5.74
CA PHE A 35 9.44 1.59 5.91
C PHE A 35 8.37 0.54 5.62
N PHE A 36 8.35 -0.03 4.41
CA PHE A 36 7.26 -0.90 3.98
C PHE A 36 7.26 -2.26 4.69
N CYS A 37 8.43 -2.87 4.93
CA CYS A 37 8.52 -4.20 5.53
C CYS A 37 8.69 -4.13 7.05
N ASN A 38 9.69 -3.41 7.58
CA ASN A 38 9.99 -3.44 9.01
C ASN A 38 8.97 -2.65 9.84
N LYS A 39 8.54 -1.48 9.36
CA LYS A 39 7.63 -0.58 10.08
C LYS A 39 6.18 -0.85 9.76
N LEU A 40 5.79 -0.82 8.47
CA LEU A 40 4.40 -1.05 8.03
C LEU A 40 4.00 -2.54 8.09
N GLY A 41 4.95 -3.46 7.90
CA GLY A 41 4.75 -4.89 8.08
C GLY A 41 4.39 -5.65 6.80
N LEU A 42 4.67 -5.09 5.61
CA LEU A 42 4.53 -5.83 4.36
C LEU A 42 5.61 -6.90 4.22
N VAL A 43 5.35 -7.88 3.36
CA VAL A 43 6.26 -9.00 3.07
C VAL A 43 6.83 -8.85 1.67
N GLU A 44 8.17 -8.95 1.53
CA GLU A 44 8.81 -9.04 0.22
C GLU A 44 8.52 -10.42 -0.39
N ILE A 45 7.79 -10.45 -1.51
CA ILE A 45 7.39 -11.68 -2.20
C ILE A 45 8.49 -12.14 -3.17
N ARG A 46 9.08 -11.20 -3.90
CA ARG A 46 10.15 -11.48 -4.87
C ARG A 46 10.87 -10.21 -5.27
N ARG A 47 12.06 -10.41 -5.81
CA ARG A 47 12.90 -9.35 -6.37
C ARG A 47 13.44 -9.76 -7.73
N LYS A 48 13.65 -8.78 -8.62
CA LYS A 48 14.24 -9.00 -9.93
C LYS A 48 15.11 -7.81 -10.32
N GLU A 49 16.35 -8.09 -10.67
CA GLU A 49 17.21 -7.10 -11.33
C GLU A 49 17.03 -7.18 -12.85
N VAL A 50 17.04 -6.04 -13.51
CA VAL A 50 16.90 -5.88 -14.96
C VAL A 50 18.08 -5.04 -15.48
N PRO A 51 19.25 -5.67 -15.69
CA PRO A 51 20.49 -4.95 -16.04
C PRO A 51 20.38 -4.15 -17.34
N GLU A 52 19.69 -4.66 -18.34
CA GLU A 52 19.50 -3.98 -19.63
C GLU A 52 18.69 -2.69 -19.48
N GLY A 53 17.77 -2.64 -18.51
CA GLY A 53 16.95 -1.47 -18.18
C GLY A 53 17.52 -0.64 -17.04
N LYS A 54 18.58 -1.10 -16.37
CA LYS A 54 19.20 -0.48 -15.20
C LYS A 54 18.19 -0.18 -14.07
N PHE A 55 17.39 -1.17 -13.70
CA PHE A 55 16.46 -1.04 -12.58
C PHE A 55 16.29 -2.34 -11.82
N THR A 56 15.84 -2.23 -10.58
CA THR A 56 15.44 -3.34 -9.72
C THR A 56 13.95 -3.24 -9.42
N LEU A 57 13.25 -4.36 -9.54
CA LEU A 57 11.85 -4.52 -9.15
C LEU A 57 11.77 -5.30 -7.83
N ILE A 58 10.98 -4.83 -6.88
CA ILE A 58 10.71 -5.49 -5.61
C ILE A 58 9.20 -5.53 -5.42
N PHE A 59 8.65 -6.72 -5.22
CA PHE A 59 7.21 -6.92 -5.07
C PHE A 59 6.87 -7.23 -3.63
N LEU A 60 5.95 -6.46 -3.08
CA LEU A 60 5.48 -6.57 -1.70
C LEU A 60 4.01 -6.95 -1.67
N ALA A 61 3.59 -7.65 -0.61
CA ALA A 61 2.19 -7.90 -0.32
C ALA A 61 1.89 -7.65 1.16
N ALA A 62 0.61 -7.40 1.49
CA ALA A 62 0.17 -7.43 2.86
C ALA A 62 0.26 -8.88 3.40
N PRO A 63 0.54 -9.11 4.71
CA PRO A 63 0.69 -10.46 5.26
C PRO A 63 -0.52 -11.37 5.01
N GLU A 64 -1.73 -10.84 5.05
CA GLU A 64 -2.95 -11.62 4.79
C GLU A 64 -3.12 -11.99 3.30
N ASP A 65 -2.44 -11.28 2.40
CA ASP A 65 -2.47 -11.49 0.95
C ASP A 65 -1.25 -12.30 0.44
N GLU A 66 -0.27 -12.62 1.29
CA GLU A 66 1.01 -13.20 0.91
C GLU A 66 0.86 -14.46 0.05
N ASN A 67 0.10 -15.45 0.51
CA ASN A 67 -0.10 -16.70 -0.22
C ASN A 67 -0.76 -16.46 -1.59
N ASN A 68 -1.77 -15.60 -1.64
CA ASN A 68 -2.45 -15.27 -2.89
C ASN A 68 -1.53 -14.51 -3.85
N ALA A 69 -0.71 -13.61 -3.34
CA ALA A 69 0.29 -12.88 -4.13
C ALA A 69 1.34 -13.83 -4.72
N ILE A 70 1.84 -14.78 -3.94
CA ILE A 70 2.80 -15.80 -4.42
C ILE A 70 2.19 -16.63 -5.55
N GLU A 71 0.97 -17.16 -5.35
CA GLU A 71 0.32 -18.07 -6.29
C GLU A 71 -0.18 -17.36 -7.55
N THR A 72 -0.71 -16.14 -7.41
CA THR A 72 -1.49 -15.49 -8.46
C THR A 72 -0.96 -14.13 -8.90
N ARG A 73 0.13 -13.64 -8.31
CA ARG A 73 0.73 -12.32 -8.56
C ARG A 73 -0.20 -11.15 -8.22
N SER A 74 -1.07 -11.30 -7.21
CA SER A 74 -2.05 -10.29 -6.86
C SER A 74 -2.65 -10.53 -5.46
N PRO A 75 -2.97 -9.46 -4.69
CA PRO A 75 -2.58 -8.07 -4.97
C PRO A 75 -1.11 -7.80 -4.55
N GLU A 76 -0.41 -6.96 -5.29
CA GLU A 76 0.98 -6.62 -4.98
C GLU A 76 1.22 -5.10 -5.08
N ILE A 77 2.27 -4.63 -4.40
CA ILE A 77 2.92 -3.35 -4.67
C ILE A 77 4.26 -3.64 -5.32
N GLU A 78 4.49 -3.08 -6.51
CA GLU A 78 5.78 -3.15 -7.19
C GLU A 78 6.58 -1.88 -6.89
N LEU A 79 7.70 -2.02 -6.17
CA LEU A 79 8.68 -0.96 -6.00
C LEU A 79 9.66 -1.02 -7.17
N THR A 80 9.83 0.08 -7.89
CA THR A 80 10.83 0.21 -8.95
C THR A 80 11.93 1.17 -8.52
N TYR A 81 13.15 0.64 -8.43
CA TYR A 81 14.36 1.41 -8.16
C TYR A 81 15.18 1.55 -9.43
N ASN A 82 15.30 2.76 -9.98
CA ASN A 82 16.19 3.06 -11.11
C ASN A 82 17.63 3.23 -10.62
N TRP A 83 18.59 2.57 -11.28
CA TRP A 83 20.00 2.62 -10.88
C TRP A 83 20.64 3.99 -11.18
N ASP A 84 20.19 4.65 -12.24
CA ASP A 84 20.55 6.04 -12.51
C ASP A 84 19.67 6.95 -11.62
N PRO A 85 20.26 7.89 -10.83
CA PRO A 85 19.50 8.73 -9.90
C PRO A 85 18.43 9.55 -10.61
N GLU A 86 17.21 9.53 -10.05
CA GLU A 86 16.08 10.34 -10.51
C GLU A 86 15.46 11.13 -9.35
N ASN A 87 14.92 12.31 -9.67
CA ASN A 87 14.04 13.05 -8.77
C ASN A 87 12.60 12.89 -9.27
N TYR A 88 11.71 12.48 -8.37
CA TYR A 88 10.30 12.32 -8.73
C TYR A 88 9.51 13.55 -8.32
N ASP A 89 8.86 14.17 -9.31
CA ASP A 89 7.99 15.32 -9.09
C ASP A 89 6.74 14.90 -8.30
N LYS A 90 6.26 15.83 -7.47
CA LYS A 90 5.05 15.66 -6.67
C LYS A 90 3.79 15.83 -7.54
N GLY A 91 3.48 14.82 -8.35
CA GLY A 91 2.20 14.72 -9.07
C GLY A 91 1.03 14.59 -8.08
N ARG A 92 -0.17 14.98 -8.50
CA ARG A 92 -1.39 14.91 -7.66
C ARG A 92 -2.46 13.94 -8.17
N ASN A 93 -2.24 13.28 -9.29
CA ASN A 93 -3.17 12.31 -9.85
C ASN A 93 -3.10 10.94 -9.12
N PHE A 94 -1.94 10.57 -8.55
CA PHE A 94 -1.85 9.44 -7.63
C PHE A 94 -2.30 9.90 -6.24
N GLY A 95 -3.24 9.17 -5.63
CA GLY A 95 -3.77 9.46 -4.30
C GLY A 95 -2.94 8.79 -3.20
N HIS A 96 -3.31 7.57 -2.84
CA HIS A 96 -2.69 6.83 -1.75
C HIS A 96 -2.82 5.32 -1.96
N LEU A 97 -2.07 4.56 -1.15
CA LEU A 97 -2.28 3.13 -0.91
C LEU A 97 -3.06 2.98 0.39
N ALA A 98 -4.08 2.12 0.41
CA ALA A 98 -4.89 1.88 1.60
C ALA A 98 -4.70 0.46 2.14
N PHE A 99 -4.56 0.33 3.46
CA PHE A 99 -4.44 -0.94 4.17
C PHE A 99 -5.45 -1.02 5.31
N SER A 100 -6.08 -2.17 5.45
CA SER A 100 -6.90 -2.49 6.62
C SER A 100 -6.01 -3.00 7.75
N VAL A 101 -6.22 -2.51 8.97
CA VAL A 101 -5.46 -2.89 10.16
C VAL A 101 -6.39 -3.31 11.29
N LYS A 102 -5.97 -4.30 12.09
CA LYS A 102 -6.78 -4.87 13.18
C LYS A 102 -7.01 -3.89 14.33
N ASN A 103 -5.99 -3.08 14.65
CA ASN A 103 -6.07 -2.06 15.68
C ASN A 103 -5.29 -0.83 15.21
N ILE A 104 -6.01 0.22 14.83
CA ILE A 104 -5.40 1.42 14.26
C ILE A 104 -4.54 2.19 15.26
N TYR A 105 -4.90 2.19 16.55
CA TYR A 105 -4.12 2.86 17.58
C TYR A 105 -2.78 2.17 17.81
N GLU A 106 -2.78 0.84 17.95
CA GLU A 106 -1.54 0.05 18.11
C GLU A 106 -0.65 0.17 16.87
N THR A 107 -1.25 0.15 15.68
CA THR A 107 -0.50 0.32 14.42
C THR A 107 0.14 1.69 14.34
N CYS A 108 -0.60 2.76 14.63
CA CYS A 108 -0.05 4.12 14.63
C CYS A 108 1.03 4.31 15.70
N GLN A 109 0.86 3.73 16.89
CA GLN A 109 1.86 3.78 17.96
C GLN A 109 3.17 3.09 17.52
N LYS A 110 3.07 1.88 16.97
CA LYS A 110 4.24 1.14 16.46
C LYS A 110 4.99 1.93 15.37
N LEU A 111 4.25 2.54 14.44
CA LEU A 111 4.84 3.39 13.39
C LEU A 111 5.54 4.61 14.00
N MET A 112 4.91 5.29 14.94
CA MET A 112 5.46 6.46 15.62
C MET A 112 6.71 6.11 16.43
N ASP A 113 6.71 4.99 17.15
CA ASP A 113 7.87 4.47 17.88
C ASP A 113 9.02 4.12 16.93
N GLY A 114 8.71 3.71 15.70
CA GLY A 114 9.66 3.49 14.62
C GLY A 114 10.10 4.76 13.89
N GLY A 115 9.71 5.96 14.37
CA GLY A 115 10.10 7.25 13.80
C GLY A 115 9.28 7.70 12.59
N VAL A 116 8.15 7.04 12.29
CA VAL A 116 7.24 7.47 11.24
C VAL A 116 6.33 8.58 11.74
N THR A 117 6.21 9.66 11.00
CA THR A 117 5.28 10.74 11.32
C THR A 117 3.84 10.30 11.02
N ILE A 118 2.95 10.47 12.01
CA ILE A 118 1.52 10.30 11.79
C ILE A 118 0.96 11.61 11.24
N ASN A 119 0.78 11.68 9.92
CA ASN A 119 0.34 12.92 9.24
C ASN A 119 -1.10 13.30 9.59
N ARG A 120 -2.01 12.31 9.57
CA ARG A 120 -3.38 12.43 10.08
C ARG A 120 -3.61 11.39 11.16
N PRO A 121 -3.74 11.80 12.44
CA PRO A 121 -4.02 10.88 13.53
C PRO A 121 -5.43 10.24 13.43
N PRO A 122 -5.59 9.03 13.99
CA PRO A 122 -6.87 8.29 13.97
C PRO A 122 -7.86 8.78 15.06
N ARG A 123 -8.22 10.07 15.04
CA ARG A 123 -9.03 10.72 16.08
C ARG A 123 -10.35 10.05 16.36
N GLU A 124 -11.00 9.56 15.32
CA GLU A 124 -12.31 8.91 15.37
C GLU A 124 -12.19 7.37 15.51
N GLY A 125 -10.98 6.85 15.81
CA GLY A 125 -10.72 5.41 15.86
C GLY A 125 -10.90 4.70 14.52
N ARG A 126 -10.85 5.43 13.39
CA ARG A 126 -11.21 4.89 12.07
C ARG A 126 -10.08 4.92 11.05
N MET A 127 -9.44 6.07 10.86
CA MET A 127 -8.58 6.33 9.73
C MET A 127 -7.36 7.16 10.13
N ALA A 128 -6.19 6.80 9.61
CA ALA A 128 -4.96 7.56 9.76
C ALA A 128 -4.22 7.67 8.42
N PHE A 129 -3.33 8.66 8.30
CA PHE A 129 -2.39 8.77 7.19
C PHE A 129 -0.95 8.90 7.68
N VAL A 130 -0.06 8.21 7.00
CA VAL A 130 1.39 8.35 7.09
C VAL A 130 1.98 8.48 5.68
N LYS A 131 3.28 8.74 5.57
CA LYS A 131 3.99 8.77 4.28
C LYS A 131 5.21 7.87 4.29
N SER A 132 5.48 7.25 3.14
CA SER A 132 6.75 6.58 2.87
C SER A 132 7.90 7.59 2.74
N PRO A 133 9.17 7.14 2.73
CA PRO A 133 10.33 8.01 2.48
C PRO A 133 10.20 8.82 1.17
N ASP A 134 9.63 8.24 0.13
CA ASP A 134 9.40 8.89 -1.16
C ASP A 134 8.06 9.65 -1.23
N ASN A 135 7.47 10.03 -0.08
CA ASN A 135 6.23 10.81 0.03
C ASN A 135 4.98 10.13 -0.53
N ILE A 136 4.97 8.80 -0.70
CA ILE A 136 3.75 8.06 -1.03
C ILE A 136 2.82 8.08 0.18
N SER A 137 1.60 8.57 0.00
CA SER A 137 0.57 8.56 1.05
C SER A 137 0.08 7.15 1.31
N ILE A 138 0.01 6.78 2.58
CA ILE A 138 -0.50 5.50 3.07
C ILE A 138 -1.67 5.77 3.98
N GLU A 139 -2.85 5.29 3.60
CA GLU A 139 -4.05 5.30 4.43
C GLU A 139 -4.13 4.01 5.25
N LEU A 140 -4.37 4.14 6.53
CA LEU A 140 -4.63 3.03 7.44
C LEU A 140 -6.10 3.09 7.86
N LEU A 141 -6.81 1.98 7.71
CA LEU A 141 -8.24 1.88 8.02
C LEU A 141 -8.47 0.80 9.08
N GLN A 142 -9.21 1.15 10.14
CA GLN A 142 -9.64 0.20 11.15
C GLN A 142 -10.51 -0.88 10.53
N GLN A 143 -10.19 -2.14 10.78
CA GLN A 143 -11.02 -3.28 10.40
C GLN A 143 -12.27 -3.35 11.29
N GLY A 144 -13.44 -3.52 10.70
CA GLY A 144 -14.70 -3.59 11.44
C GLY A 144 -15.19 -2.24 11.95
N GLU A 145 -15.70 -2.22 13.20
CA GLU A 145 -16.22 -1.02 13.83
C GLU A 145 -15.11 -0.04 14.21
N ASN A 146 -15.45 1.25 14.31
CA ASN A 146 -14.53 2.25 14.82
C ASN A 146 -14.16 1.94 16.27
N LEU A 147 -12.90 2.15 16.63
CA LEU A 147 -12.50 2.07 18.03
C LEU A 147 -13.05 3.25 18.83
N GLU A 148 -13.22 3.07 20.15
CA GLU A 148 -13.59 4.17 21.04
C GLU A 148 -12.55 5.30 20.96
N ILE A 149 -13.04 6.55 21.00
CA ILE A 149 -12.19 7.74 20.95
C ILE A 149 -11.26 7.73 22.17
N SER A 150 -9.96 7.86 21.92
CA SER A 150 -8.94 7.75 22.97
C SER A 150 -7.81 8.76 22.78
N GLU A 151 -7.30 9.26 23.89
CA GLU A 151 -6.07 10.05 23.92
C GLU A 151 -4.83 9.14 23.77
N PRO A 152 -3.73 9.65 23.21
CA PRO A 152 -3.51 11.03 22.72
C PRO A 152 -4.10 11.32 21.33
N TRP A 153 -4.67 10.34 20.66
CA TRP A 153 -5.11 10.45 19.26
C TRP A 153 -6.22 11.46 19.05
N ALA A 154 -7.16 11.56 20.02
CA ALA A 154 -8.32 12.44 19.91
C ALA A 154 -7.94 13.92 19.79
N SER A 155 -6.93 14.35 20.54
CA SER A 155 -6.45 15.74 20.55
C SER A 155 -5.26 16.02 19.63
N MET A 156 -4.65 14.97 19.01
CA MET A 156 -3.46 15.12 18.19
C MET A 156 -3.79 15.86 16.88
N GLU A 157 -2.98 16.86 16.56
CA GLU A 157 -3.14 17.66 15.34
C GLU A 157 -2.56 16.97 14.10
N ASN A 158 -2.99 17.44 12.92
CA ASN A 158 -2.40 17.01 11.65
C ASN A 158 -0.99 17.59 11.47
N ILE A 159 -0.10 16.82 10.87
CA ILE A 159 1.27 17.22 10.53
C ILE A 159 1.43 17.21 9.01
N GLY A 160 1.61 18.38 8.40
CA GLY A 160 1.79 18.51 6.96
C GLY A 160 0.53 18.16 6.15
N SER A 161 0.74 17.54 4.99
CA SER A 161 -0.32 17.12 4.06
C SER A 161 -0.13 15.65 3.69
N TRP A 162 -1.19 14.98 3.32
CA TRP A 162 -1.20 13.58 2.90
C TRP A 162 -2.02 13.39 1.62
#